data_7cb98d3086d82fd69840edccee52c4fc
#
_entry.id   7cb98d3086d82fd69840edccee52c4fc
#
_cell.length_a   1.000
_cell.length_b   1.000
_cell.length_c   1.000
_cell.angle_alpha   90.00
_cell.angle_beta   90.00
_cell.angle_gamma   90.00
#
_symmetry.space_group_name_H-M   'P 1'
#
loop_
_entity.id
_entity.type
_entity.pdbx_description
1 polymer ?
#
loop_
_entity_poly.entity_id
_entity_poly.type
_entity_poly.pdbx_seq_one_letter_code
_entity_poly.pdbx_strand_id
1 'polypeptide(L)'
;MNSARNILRTERLMLREATSADIDAAHAIASDFEVVRNTGTWPWPPDRDFTASRCQPIPADKGLGGIVARGSQIVGMASVFGEGELGYMLARAHWGKGYATEICRALIDLTFADGRWDRLKACVFTDNPGSAHVLLKLGFSEGSACTGNCASRGQELPTRTFTLDAPGLERA
;
A
#
# COMPACT_ATOMS: atom_id res chain seq x y z
N MET A 1 13.58 -19.26 -15.09
CA MET A 1 13.23 -18.59 -13.80
C MET A 1 12.83 -17.16 -14.11
N ASN A 2 11.56 -16.84 -13.93
CA ASN A 2 11.09 -15.47 -14.18
C ASN A 2 11.57 -14.60 -13.01
N SER A 3 12.63 -13.81 -13.23
CA SER A 3 13.12 -12.86 -12.21
C SER A 3 12.06 -11.77 -12.08
N ALA A 4 11.57 -11.53 -10.86
CA ALA A 4 10.61 -10.46 -10.59
C ALA A 4 11.14 -9.11 -11.10
N ARG A 5 10.30 -8.38 -11.87
CA ARG A 5 10.69 -7.09 -12.41
C ARG A 5 10.81 -6.06 -11.30
N ASN A 6 11.95 -5.36 -11.23
CA ASN A 6 12.10 -4.20 -10.38
C ASN A 6 11.25 -3.05 -10.94
N ILE A 7 10.43 -2.44 -10.10
CA ILE A 7 9.56 -1.30 -10.46
C ILE A 7 10.29 0.01 -10.18
N LEU A 8 10.80 0.16 -8.94
CA LEU A 8 11.57 1.35 -8.55
C LEU A 8 12.55 1.01 -7.40
N ARG A 9 13.55 1.88 -7.22
CA ARG A 9 14.46 1.84 -6.08
C ARG A 9 14.49 3.19 -5.40
N THR A 10 14.62 3.16 -4.08
CA THR A 10 14.88 4.32 -3.23
C THR A 10 16.24 4.18 -2.56
N GLU A 11 16.57 5.05 -1.63
CA GLU A 11 17.82 4.98 -0.87
C GLU A 11 17.95 3.67 -0.09
N ARG A 12 16.86 3.20 0.54
CA ARG A 12 16.89 2.05 1.46
C ARG A 12 16.03 0.87 1.01
N LEU A 13 15.14 1.09 0.04
CA LEU A 13 14.09 0.15 -0.32
C LEU A 13 14.05 -0.11 -1.83
N MET A 14 13.42 -1.20 -2.18
CA MET A 14 13.07 -1.56 -3.55
C MET A 14 11.60 -1.98 -3.61
N LEU A 15 10.87 -1.49 -4.61
CA LEU A 15 9.57 -2.00 -4.99
C LEU A 15 9.76 -2.89 -6.23
N ARG A 16 9.26 -4.09 -6.19
CA ARG A 16 9.28 -5.04 -7.31
C ARG A 16 7.97 -5.79 -7.45
N GLU A 17 7.75 -6.37 -8.61
CA GLU A 17 6.63 -7.28 -8.79
C GLU A 17 6.65 -8.40 -7.74
N ALA A 18 5.46 -8.80 -7.30
CA ALA A 18 5.29 -9.95 -6.43
C ALA A 18 5.37 -11.25 -7.24
N THR A 19 5.82 -12.30 -6.59
CA THR A 19 5.91 -13.66 -7.15
C THR A 19 5.42 -14.69 -6.14
N SER A 20 5.20 -15.91 -6.58
CA SER A 20 4.84 -17.01 -5.67
C SER A 20 5.91 -17.31 -4.60
N ALA A 21 7.17 -16.96 -4.85
CA ALA A 21 8.25 -17.10 -3.85
C ALA A 21 8.10 -16.17 -2.66
N ASP A 22 7.25 -15.14 -2.77
CA ASP A 22 7.04 -14.14 -1.72
C ASP A 22 5.95 -14.54 -0.72
N ILE A 23 5.20 -15.60 -1.02
CA ILE A 23 4.01 -16.00 -0.24
C ILE A 23 4.34 -16.20 1.23
N ASP A 24 5.42 -16.91 1.57
CA ASP A 24 5.75 -17.18 2.97
C ASP A 24 6.05 -15.91 3.75
N ALA A 25 6.83 -15.00 3.19
CA ALA A 25 7.16 -13.74 3.84
C ALA A 25 5.95 -12.79 3.93
N ALA A 26 5.14 -12.69 2.88
CA ALA A 26 3.92 -11.90 2.87
C ALA A 26 2.90 -12.47 3.87
N HIS A 27 2.78 -13.80 3.94
CA HIS A 27 1.88 -14.46 4.89
C HIS A 27 2.32 -14.25 6.34
N ALA A 28 3.61 -14.27 6.62
CA ALA A 28 4.15 -13.94 7.94
C ALA A 28 3.77 -12.50 8.36
N ILE A 29 3.82 -11.53 7.44
CA ILE A 29 3.38 -10.15 7.70
C ILE A 29 1.87 -10.10 7.94
N ALA A 30 1.08 -10.80 7.13
CA ALA A 30 -0.38 -10.87 7.25
C ALA A 30 -0.86 -11.67 8.48
N SER A 31 0.03 -12.44 9.10
CA SER A 31 -0.22 -13.18 10.35
C SER A 31 -0.02 -12.33 11.62
N ASP A 32 0.27 -11.04 11.48
CA ASP A 32 0.26 -10.09 12.58
C ASP A 32 -1.04 -9.27 12.55
N PHE A 33 -1.92 -9.50 13.53
CA PHE A 33 -3.21 -8.80 13.62
C PHE A 33 -3.04 -7.28 13.68
N GLU A 34 -2.01 -6.77 14.35
CA GLU A 34 -1.74 -5.32 14.43
C GLU A 34 -1.42 -4.72 13.06
N VAL A 35 -0.95 -5.52 12.11
CA VAL A 35 -0.75 -5.09 10.72
C VAL A 35 -2.07 -5.10 9.96
N VAL A 36 -2.75 -6.26 9.91
CA VAL A 36 -3.93 -6.42 9.04
C VAL A 36 -5.16 -5.68 9.54
N ARG A 37 -5.27 -5.39 10.84
CA ARG A 37 -6.37 -4.56 11.40
C ARG A 37 -6.42 -3.14 10.81
N ASN A 38 -5.34 -2.71 10.18
CA ASN A 38 -5.23 -1.40 9.52
C ASN A 38 -5.50 -1.46 8.02
N THR A 39 -5.89 -2.62 7.49
CA THR A 39 -6.17 -2.84 6.08
C THR A 39 -7.65 -3.15 5.84
N GLY A 40 -8.15 -2.83 4.65
CA GLY A 40 -9.55 -3.08 4.31
C GLY A 40 -9.85 -4.54 4.00
N THR A 41 -8.94 -5.22 3.29
CA THR A 41 -9.25 -6.50 2.63
C THR A 41 -8.54 -7.72 3.22
N TRP A 42 -7.47 -7.55 3.98
CA TRP A 42 -6.74 -8.67 4.55
C TRP A 42 -7.53 -9.35 5.65
N PRO A 43 -7.75 -10.69 5.56
CA PRO A 43 -8.59 -11.41 6.50
C PRO A 43 -7.88 -11.70 7.83
N TRP A 44 -8.67 -12.02 8.83
CA TRP A 44 -8.24 -12.63 10.08
C TRP A 44 -9.23 -13.72 10.52
N PRO A 45 -8.79 -14.92 10.88
CA PRO A 45 -7.40 -15.42 10.85
C PRO A 45 -6.75 -15.29 9.47
N PRO A 46 -5.40 -15.31 9.40
CA PRO A 46 -4.70 -15.15 8.12
C PRO A 46 -5.03 -16.31 7.18
N ASP A 47 -5.31 -15.97 5.93
CA ASP A 47 -5.64 -16.90 4.85
C ASP A 47 -4.49 -16.98 3.86
N ARG A 48 -3.93 -18.19 3.70
CA ARG A 48 -2.77 -18.40 2.82
C ARG A 48 -3.13 -18.30 1.34
N ASP A 49 -4.32 -18.74 0.96
CA ASP A 49 -4.77 -18.68 -0.44
C ASP A 49 -5.06 -17.23 -0.82
N PHE A 50 -5.63 -16.45 0.10
CA PHE A 50 -5.75 -15.01 -0.07
C PHE A 50 -4.37 -14.35 -0.23
N THR A 51 -3.40 -14.68 0.63
CA THR A 51 -2.03 -14.17 0.51
C THR A 51 -1.42 -14.53 -0.85
N ALA A 52 -1.57 -15.78 -1.30
CA ALA A 52 -1.07 -16.23 -2.60
C ALA A 52 -1.70 -15.44 -3.76
N SER A 53 -2.99 -15.10 -3.68
CA SER A 53 -3.67 -14.26 -4.67
C SER A 53 -3.09 -12.84 -4.75
N ARG A 54 -2.52 -12.34 -3.65
CA ARG A 54 -1.86 -11.03 -3.58
C ARG A 54 -0.40 -11.05 -3.98
N CYS A 55 0.23 -12.23 -3.99
CA CYS A 55 1.61 -12.43 -4.43
C CYS A 55 1.69 -12.75 -5.94
N GLN A 56 1.02 -11.94 -6.74
CA GLN A 56 1.02 -12.00 -8.19
C GLN A 56 1.37 -10.62 -8.77
N PRO A 57 1.98 -10.56 -9.96
CA PRO A 57 2.14 -9.28 -10.65
C PRO A 57 0.80 -8.59 -10.86
N ILE A 58 0.73 -7.30 -10.59
CA ILE A 58 -0.45 -6.49 -10.89
C ILE A 58 -0.50 -6.27 -12.41
N PRO A 59 -1.60 -6.61 -13.10
CA PRO A 59 -1.75 -6.30 -14.52
C PRO A 59 -1.56 -4.81 -14.79
N ALA A 60 -0.81 -4.47 -15.84
CA ALA A 60 -0.41 -3.09 -16.09
C ALA A 60 -1.58 -2.12 -16.29
N ASP A 61 -2.72 -2.62 -16.78
CA ASP A 61 -3.96 -1.86 -16.95
C ASP A 61 -4.72 -1.63 -15.62
N LYS A 62 -4.40 -2.39 -14.56
CA LYS A 62 -5.11 -2.34 -13.26
C LYS A 62 -4.37 -1.61 -12.18
N GLY A 63 -3.06 -1.48 -12.28
CA GLY A 63 -2.32 -0.83 -11.23
C GLY A 63 -0.80 -0.92 -11.35
N LEU A 64 -0.13 -0.44 -10.33
CA LEU A 64 1.31 -0.44 -10.19
C LEU A 64 1.68 -0.73 -8.73
N GLY A 65 2.55 -1.69 -8.49
CA GLY A 65 2.98 -2.02 -7.13
C GLY A 65 3.43 -3.46 -6.97
N GLY A 66 3.65 -3.85 -5.74
CA GLY A 66 4.09 -5.21 -5.39
C GLY A 66 4.77 -5.27 -4.03
N ILE A 67 5.86 -6.01 -3.96
CA ILE A 67 6.66 -6.27 -2.76
C ILE A 67 7.61 -5.12 -2.48
N VAL A 68 7.63 -4.65 -1.25
CA VAL A 68 8.64 -3.74 -0.71
C VAL A 68 9.72 -4.56 -0.04
N ALA A 69 10.96 -4.43 -0.51
CA ALA A 69 12.12 -5.15 0.03
C ALA A 69 13.21 -4.19 0.51
N ARG A 70 13.94 -4.60 1.54
CA ARG A 70 15.17 -3.98 2.01
C ARG A 70 16.30 -5.00 1.90
N GLY A 71 17.17 -4.84 0.90
CA GLY A 71 18.09 -5.91 0.54
C GLY A 71 17.32 -7.16 0.13
N SER A 72 17.61 -8.29 0.75
CA SER A 72 16.90 -9.57 0.53
C SER A 72 15.64 -9.73 1.39
N GLN A 73 15.43 -8.86 2.37
CA GLN A 73 14.30 -8.97 3.30
C GLN A 73 13.05 -8.30 2.72
N ILE A 74 11.94 -9.03 2.68
CA ILE A 74 10.62 -8.47 2.42
C ILE A 74 10.15 -7.74 3.68
N VAL A 75 9.78 -6.47 3.53
CA VAL A 75 9.33 -5.62 4.64
C VAL A 75 7.87 -5.21 4.54
N GLY A 76 7.25 -5.43 3.39
CA GLY A 76 5.84 -5.10 3.17
C GLY A 76 5.41 -5.14 1.72
N MET A 77 4.29 -4.48 1.45
CA MET A 77 3.71 -4.31 0.13
C MET A 77 3.22 -2.87 -0.04
N ALA A 78 3.27 -2.36 -1.27
CA ALA A 78 2.69 -1.06 -1.63
C ALA A 78 2.20 -1.08 -3.08
N SER A 79 1.07 -0.42 -3.33
CA SER A 79 0.50 -0.35 -4.68
C SER A 79 -0.41 0.85 -4.86
N VAL A 80 -0.58 1.27 -6.11
CA VAL A 80 -1.69 2.10 -6.58
C VAL A 80 -2.49 1.26 -7.56
N PHE A 81 -3.79 1.16 -7.38
CA PHE A 81 -4.67 0.31 -8.18
C PHE A 81 -6.05 0.93 -8.41
N GLY A 82 -6.84 0.32 -9.31
CA GLY A 82 -8.19 0.76 -9.59
C GLY A 82 -8.25 2.21 -10.05
N GLU A 83 -9.02 3.02 -9.34
CA GLU A 83 -9.19 4.45 -9.62
C GLU A 83 -8.14 5.36 -8.96
N GLY A 84 -6.90 4.86 -8.77
CA GLY A 84 -5.83 5.61 -8.14
C GLY A 84 -5.78 5.44 -6.62
N GLU A 85 -6.19 4.28 -6.11
CA GLU A 85 -6.17 4.01 -4.68
C GLU A 85 -4.77 3.56 -4.23
N LEU A 86 -4.13 4.38 -3.39
CA LEU A 86 -2.86 4.07 -2.75
C LEU A 86 -3.12 3.18 -1.53
N GLY A 87 -2.51 2.00 -1.53
CA GLY A 87 -2.51 1.08 -0.40
C GLY A 87 -1.11 0.61 -0.06
N TYR A 88 -0.83 0.44 1.22
CA TYR A 88 0.43 -0.13 1.69
C TYR A 88 0.25 -0.81 3.04
N MET A 89 1.09 -1.80 3.32
CA MET A 89 1.28 -2.37 4.64
C MET A 89 2.76 -2.75 4.84
N LEU A 90 3.27 -2.55 6.04
CA LEU A 90 4.61 -2.94 6.43
C LEU A 90 4.56 -3.84 7.67
N ALA A 91 5.49 -4.78 7.74
CA ALA A 91 5.70 -5.56 8.94
C ALA A 91 5.97 -4.62 10.15
N ARG A 92 5.38 -4.94 11.28
CA ARG A 92 5.42 -4.09 12.50
C ARG A 92 6.85 -3.73 12.93
N ALA A 93 7.80 -4.65 12.78
CA ALA A 93 9.22 -4.41 13.08
C ALA A 93 9.86 -3.28 12.24
N HIS A 94 9.19 -2.84 11.17
CA HIS A 94 9.65 -1.79 10.26
C HIS A 94 8.88 -0.48 10.38
N TRP A 95 7.94 -0.38 11.32
CA TRP A 95 7.23 0.86 11.61
C TRP A 95 8.14 1.90 12.27
N GLY A 96 7.78 3.17 12.16
CA GLY A 96 8.51 4.27 12.78
C GLY A 96 9.87 4.61 12.16
N LYS A 97 10.27 3.92 11.08
CA LYS A 97 11.57 4.09 10.40
C LYS A 97 11.51 4.96 9.14
N GLY A 98 10.34 5.51 8.82
CA GLY A 98 10.11 6.33 7.63
C GLY A 98 9.95 5.53 6.33
N TYR A 99 9.93 4.20 6.37
CA TYR A 99 9.86 3.36 5.17
C TYR A 99 8.57 3.53 4.38
N ALA A 100 7.42 3.66 5.06
CA ALA A 100 6.15 3.92 4.38
C ALA A 100 6.20 5.23 3.59
N THR A 101 6.68 6.31 4.21
CA THR A 101 6.82 7.61 3.54
C THR A 101 7.78 7.55 2.36
N GLU A 102 8.92 6.86 2.51
CA GLU A 102 9.94 6.73 1.47
C GLU A 102 9.41 5.99 0.25
N ILE A 103 8.85 4.80 0.45
CA ILE A 103 8.40 3.97 -0.68
C ILE A 103 7.15 4.54 -1.35
N CYS A 104 6.20 5.08 -0.57
CA CYS A 104 4.99 5.67 -1.12
C CYS A 104 5.30 6.96 -1.90
N ARG A 105 6.25 7.80 -1.47
CA ARG A 105 6.67 8.98 -2.23
C ARG A 105 7.18 8.58 -3.62
N ALA A 106 8.10 7.63 -3.68
CA ALA A 106 8.65 7.18 -4.95
C ALA A 106 7.59 6.51 -5.84
N LEU A 107 6.66 5.76 -5.25
CA LEU A 107 5.54 5.16 -5.98
C LEU A 107 4.56 6.21 -6.51
N ILE A 108 4.26 7.25 -5.74
CA ILE A 108 3.41 8.38 -6.15
C ILE A 108 4.06 9.12 -7.33
N ASP A 109 5.33 9.44 -7.24
CA ASP A 109 6.07 10.15 -8.29
C ASP A 109 6.04 9.33 -9.60
N LEU A 110 6.30 8.03 -9.51
CA LEU A 110 6.22 7.12 -10.65
C LEU A 110 4.80 7.01 -11.23
N THR A 111 3.80 6.96 -10.36
CA THR A 111 2.38 6.86 -10.75
C THR A 111 1.92 8.09 -11.52
N PHE A 112 2.28 9.29 -11.06
CA PHE A 112 1.95 10.52 -11.77
C PHE A 112 2.75 10.68 -13.06
N ALA A 113 4.01 10.22 -13.09
CA ALA A 113 4.82 10.21 -14.32
C ALA A 113 4.25 9.25 -15.39
N ASP A 114 3.58 8.17 -14.98
CA ASP A 114 2.85 7.26 -15.88
C ASP A 114 1.63 7.94 -16.54
N GLY A 115 1.09 8.98 -15.91
CA GLY A 115 0.01 9.82 -16.45
C GLY A 115 -1.37 9.16 -16.48
N ARG A 116 -1.54 8.01 -15.82
CA ARG A 116 -2.80 7.27 -15.80
C ARG A 116 -3.83 7.87 -14.87
N TRP A 117 -3.39 8.47 -13.78
CA TRP A 117 -4.24 9.07 -12.77
C TRP A 117 -3.87 10.52 -12.54
N ASP A 118 -4.87 11.40 -12.59
CA ASP A 118 -4.74 12.81 -12.24
C ASP A 118 -4.86 13.05 -10.74
N ARG A 119 -5.41 12.06 -10.03
CA ARG A 119 -5.64 12.11 -8.58
C ARG A 119 -5.46 10.73 -7.95
N LEU A 120 -4.76 10.72 -6.82
CA LEU A 120 -4.67 9.55 -5.95
C LEU A 120 -5.59 9.71 -4.75
N LYS A 121 -6.07 8.56 -4.24
CA LYS A 121 -6.95 8.46 -3.07
C LYS A 121 -6.33 7.49 -2.06
N ALA A 122 -6.65 7.67 -0.80
CA ALA A 122 -6.41 6.67 0.24
C ALA A 122 -7.51 6.76 1.30
N CYS A 123 -7.85 5.63 1.92
CA CYS A 123 -8.74 5.56 3.07
C CYS A 123 -7.99 5.05 4.28
N VAL A 124 -8.19 5.68 5.42
CA VAL A 124 -7.52 5.33 6.68
C VAL A 124 -8.54 5.21 7.79
N PHE A 125 -8.50 4.11 8.54
CA PHE A 125 -9.31 3.96 9.74
C PHE A 125 -8.94 5.04 10.76
N THR A 126 -9.94 5.61 11.43
CA THR A 126 -9.74 6.73 12.36
C THR A 126 -8.86 6.37 13.56
N ASP A 127 -8.75 5.09 13.88
CA ASP A 127 -7.89 4.53 14.92
C ASP A 127 -6.47 4.16 14.42
N ASN A 128 -6.10 4.60 13.19
CA ASN A 128 -4.76 4.46 12.63
C ASN A 128 -4.10 5.83 12.35
N PRO A 129 -3.73 6.59 13.39
CA PRO A 129 -3.12 7.90 13.21
C PRO A 129 -1.76 7.85 12.50
N GLY A 130 -1.05 6.72 12.58
CA GLY A 130 0.24 6.53 11.92
C GLY A 130 0.13 6.62 10.40
N SER A 131 -0.88 5.95 9.81
CA SER A 131 -1.11 6.03 8.36
C SER A 131 -1.58 7.41 7.93
N ALA A 132 -2.47 8.05 8.69
CA ALA A 132 -2.90 9.43 8.43
C ALA A 132 -1.69 10.39 8.40
N HIS A 133 -0.78 10.26 9.35
CA HIS A 133 0.44 11.09 9.41
C HIS A 133 1.36 10.85 8.20
N VAL A 134 1.51 9.61 7.74
CA VAL A 134 2.27 9.30 6.52
C VAL A 134 1.65 10.00 5.31
N LEU A 135 0.34 9.91 5.12
CA LEU A 135 -0.36 10.54 3.99
C LEU A 135 -0.22 12.07 4.01
N LEU A 136 -0.36 12.70 5.17
CA LEU A 136 -0.16 14.15 5.31
C LEU A 136 1.28 14.56 4.94
N LYS A 137 2.29 13.80 5.36
CA LYS A 137 3.69 14.02 4.96
C LYS A 137 3.93 13.86 3.46
N LEU A 138 3.14 13.03 2.80
CA LEU A 138 3.18 12.83 1.34
C LEU A 138 2.45 13.93 0.57
N GLY A 139 1.77 14.84 1.26
CA GLY A 139 1.05 15.97 0.66
C GLY A 139 -0.42 15.71 0.38
N PHE A 140 -0.97 14.58 0.84
CA PHE A 140 -2.41 14.34 0.76
C PHE A 140 -3.18 15.34 1.62
N SER A 141 -4.33 15.75 1.12
CA SER A 141 -5.31 16.52 1.87
C SER A 141 -6.34 15.58 2.49
N GLU A 142 -6.62 15.77 3.78
CA GLU A 142 -7.67 15.03 4.47
C GLU A 142 -9.05 15.52 4.02
N GLY A 143 -9.93 14.59 3.71
CA GLY A 143 -11.28 14.83 3.24
C GLY A 143 -12.36 14.35 4.21
N SER A 144 -13.47 13.90 3.66
CA SER A 144 -14.66 13.52 4.42
C SER A 144 -14.46 12.30 5.29
N ALA A 145 -15.16 12.27 6.42
CA ALA A 145 -15.39 11.06 7.18
C ALA A 145 -16.33 10.12 6.40
N CYS A 146 -16.04 8.83 6.43
CA CYS A 146 -16.85 7.78 5.84
C CYS A 146 -16.73 6.49 6.67
N THR A 147 -17.29 5.41 6.18
CA THR A 147 -17.06 4.07 6.73
C THR A 147 -16.34 3.21 5.70
N GLY A 148 -15.54 2.27 6.18
CA GLY A 148 -14.84 1.31 5.35
C GLY A 148 -14.87 -0.08 5.95
N ASN A 149 -14.98 -1.09 5.10
CA ASN A 149 -14.92 -2.47 5.54
C ASN A 149 -13.52 -2.81 6.06
N CYS A 150 -13.45 -3.54 7.16
CA CYS A 150 -12.24 -4.11 7.70
C CYS A 150 -12.40 -5.63 7.83
N ALA A 151 -11.89 -6.38 6.86
CA ALA A 151 -12.05 -7.82 6.81
C ALA A 151 -11.51 -8.52 8.06
N SER A 152 -10.36 -8.09 8.56
CA SER A 152 -9.75 -8.67 9.75
C SER A 152 -10.51 -8.40 11.06
N ARG A 153 -11.32 -7.34 11.09
CA ARG A 153 -12.17 -6.98 12.26
C ARG A 153 -13.63 -7.38 12.04
N GLY A 154 -13.98 -7.88 10.85
CA GLY A 154 -15.31 -8.39 10.52
C GLY A 154 -16.42 -7.34 10.54
N GLN A 155 -16.11 -6.05 10.34
CA GLN A 155 -17.08 -4.97 10.45
C GLN A 155 -16.69 -3.75 9.63
N GLU A 156 -17.67 -2.89 9.35
CA GLU A 156 -17.43 -1.53 8.88
C GLU A 156 -16.99 -0.63 10.03
N LEU A 157 -16.01 0.21 9.76
CA LEU A 157 -15.40 1.09 10.77
C LEU A 157 -15.26 2.50 10.23
N PRO A 158 -15.25 3.51 11.12
CA PRO A 158 -15.02 4.89 10.73
C PRO A 158 -13.67 5.04 10.03
N THR A 159 -13.69 5.69 8.87
CA THR A 159 -12.50 6.03 8.06
C THR A 159 -12.52 7.50 7.70
N ARG A 160 -11.38 7.99 7.22
CA ARG A 160 -11.23 9.28 6.55
C ARG A 160 -10.63 9.07 5.18
N THR A 161 -11.09 9.84 4.22
CA THR A 161 -10.52 9.88 2.88
C THR A 161 -9.36 10.86 2.82
N PHE A 162 -8.38 10.55 2.00
CA PHE A 162 -7.25 11.39 1.68
C PHE A 162 -7.10 11.46 0.17
N THR A 163 -6.79 12.64 -0.37
CA THR A 163 -6.61 12.84 -1.81
C THR A 163 -5.33 13.62 -2.10
N LEU A 164 -4.69 13.29 -3.23
CA LEU A 164 -3.53 13.98 -3.74
C LEU A 164 -3.69 14.18 -5.25
N ASP A 165 -3.66 15.42 -5.70
CA ASP A 165 -3.72 15.77 -7.12
C ASP A 165 -2.33 15.70 -7.75
N ALA A 166 -2.27 15.34 -9.03
CA ALA A 166 -1.04 15.40 -9.81
C ALA A 166 -0.51 16.84 -9.88
N PRO A 167 0.82 17.03 -9.93
CA PRO A 167 1.41 18.36 -10.11
C PRO A 167 0.87 19.03 -11.38
N GLY A 168 0.41 20.29 -11.26
CA GLY A 168 -0.13 21.06 -12.37
C GLY A 168 -1.61 20.83 -12.68
N LEU A 169 -2.31 20.01 -11.91
CA LEU A 169 -3.75 19.90 -12.01
C LEU A 169 -4.37 21.18 -11.42
N GLU A 170 -4.96 22.03 -12.28
CA GLU A 170 -5.69 23.21 -11.83
C GLU A 170 -6.96 22.75 -11.10
N ARG A 171 -7.16 23.25 -9.87
CA ARG A 171 -8.41 23.03 -9.14
C ARG A 171 -9.48 23.88 -9.81
N ALA A 172 -10.38 23.21 -10.51
CA ALA A 172 -11.60 23.85 -11.04
C ALA A 172 -12.54 24.20 -9.89
#